data_ba515826482c5035bef1d5c022ccc477
#
_entry.id   ba515826482c5035bef1d5c022ccc477
#
_cell.length_a   1.000
_cell.length_b   1.000
_cell.length_c   1.000
_cell.angle_alpha   90.00
_cell.angle_beta   90.00
_cell.angle_gamma   90.00
#
_symmetry.space_group_name_H-M   'P 1'
#
loop_
_entity.id
_entity.type
_entity.pdbx_description
1 polymer ?
#
loop_
_entity_poly.entity_id
_entity_poly.type
_entity_poly.pdbx_seq_one_letter_code
_entity_poly.pdbx_strand_id
1 'polypeptide(L)'
;IKQSIKTLRSFRLCILQDGANLHLFVHPDTLTRLGFWLIDALRDIVSEQHVRRMEEKRERRRSKGDTDDSDLSSSIVSLPFVLAALDATRDVFTVVGIVGAPDYGDVLKNRFGLAFQDAAQISGARMRNDRFESSVLEVRRSDLMPFVEALHLKA
;
A
#
# COMPACT_ATOMS: atom_id res chain seq x y z
N ILE A 1 -18.40 -2.67 -6.66
CA ILE A 1 -17.59 -2.74 -5.45
C ILE A 1 -16.86 -1.41 -5.36
N LYS A 2 -17.32 -0.53 -4.48
CA LYS A 2 -16.71 0.79 -4.30
C LYS A 2 -15.59 0.67 -3.25
N GLN A 3 -14.53 -0.04 -3.62
CA GLN A 3 -13.35 -0.13 -2.77
C GLN A 3 -12.47 1.09 -3.08
N SER A 4 -12.33 1.97 -2.11
CA SER A 4 -11.47 3.12 -2.26
C SER A 4 -10.07 2.79 -1.75
N ILE A 5 -9.08 2.89 -2.64
CA ILE A 5 -7.68 2.88 -2.25
C ILE A 5 -7.39 4.26 -1.63
N LYS A 6 -7.01 4.26 -0.37
CA LYS A 6 -6.58 5.47 0.34
C LYS A 6 -5.06 5.59 0.23
N THR A 7 -4.58 6.71 -0.29
CA THR A 7 -3.16 7.03 -0.28
C THR A 7 -2.84 7.80 1.00
N LEU A 8 -2.04 7.20 1.85
CA LEU A 8 -1.47 7.79 3.04
C LEU A 8 -0.06 8.30 2.73
N ARG A 9 0.57 8.99 3.67
CA ARG A 9 1.89 9.58 3.45
C ARG A 9 2.97 8.52 3.17
N SER A 10 2.90 7.39 3.86
CA SER A 10 3.92 6.35 3.87
C SER A 10 3.53 5.06 3.14
N PHE A 11 2.24 4.83 2.89
CA PHE A 11 1.75 3.66 2.17
C PHE A 11 0.36 3.90 1.58
N ARG A 12 -0.07 2.99 0.70
CA ARG A 12 -1.45 2.91 0.21
C ARG A 12 -2.21 1.85 0.98
N LEU A 13 -3.45 2.13 1.34
CA LEU A 13 -4.33 1.23 2.08
C LEU A 13 -5.54 0.84 1.23
N CYS A 14 -5.83 -0.45 1.17
CA CYS A 14 -7.05 -0.99 0.60
C CYS A 14 -7.71 -1.95 1.61
N ILE A 15 -8.97 -1.69 1.96
CA ILE A 15 -9.73 -2.54 2.89
C ILE A 15 -10.89 -3.18 2.14
N LEU A 16 -10.90 -4.51 2.11
CA LEU A 16 -11.90 -5.35 1.50
C LEU A 16 -12.89 -5.81 2.58
N GLN A 17 -14.09 -5.23 2.60
CA GLN A 17 -15.12 -5.58 3.62
C GLN A 17 -16.35 -6.20 3.00
N ASP A 18 -16.64 -5.89 1.72
CA ASP A 18 -17.85 -6.28 1.04
C ASP A 18 -17.55 -6.87 -0.35
N GLY A 19 -18.32 -7.85 -0.75
CA GLY A 19 -18.24 -8.44 -2.09
C GLY A 19 -18.59 -9.92 -2.11
N ALA A 20 -19.19 -10.39 -3.22
CA ALA A 20 -19.63 -11.77 -3.37
C ALA A 20 -18.49 -12.80 -3.21
N ASN A 21 -17.26 -12.42 -3.55
CA ASN A 21 -16.07 -13.30 -3.51
C ASN A 21 -15.07 -12.90 -2.43
N LEU A 22 -15.51 -12.19 -1.40
CA LEU A 22 -14.61 -11.73 -0.33
C LEU A 22 -13.86 -12.89 0.35
N HIS A 23 -14.53 -14.03 0.50
CA HIS A 23 -13.95 -15.25 1.11
C HIS A 23 -12.69 -15.76 0.39
N LEU A 24 -12.51 -15.47 -0.90
CA LEU A 24 -11.29 -15.83 -1.63
C LEU A 24 -10.08 -14.97 -1.24
N PHE A 25 -10.33 -13.73 -0.86
CA PHE A 25 -9.29 -12.77 -0.47
C PHE A 25 -8.87 -12.84 1.00
N VAL A 26 -9.54 -13.68 1.80
CA VAL A 26 -9.13 -13.97 3.18
C VAL A 26 -7.83 -14.77 3.23
N HIS A 27 -7.53 -15.53 2.16
CA HIS A 27 -6.28 -16.26 2.05
C HIS A 27 -5.11 -15.31 1.75
N PRO A 28 -4.03 -15.37 2.55
CA PRO A 28 -2.86 -14.50 2.38
C PRO A 28 -2.30 -14.49 0.96
N ASP A 29 -2.15 -15.64 0.34
CA ASP A 29 -1.61 -15.77 -1.02
C ASP A 29 -2.47 -15.04 -2.06
N THR A 30 -3.79 -15.18 -1.97
CA THR A 30 -4.72 -14.51 -2.89
C THR A 30 -4.70 -13.02 -2.67
N LEU A 31 -4.66 -12.58 -1.41
CA LEU A 31 -4.58 -11.17 -1.05
C LEU A 31 -3.26 -10.54 -1.51
N THR A 32 -2.15 -11.26 -1.36
CA THR A 32 -0.83 -10.85 -1.84
C THR A 32 -0.80 -10.70 -3.36
N ARG A 33 -1.35 -11.66 -4.11
CA ARG A 33 -1.45 -11.58 -5.57
C ARG A 33 -2.28 -10.38 -6.02
N LEU A 34 -3.41 -10.14 -5.35
CA LEU A 34 -4.21 -8.94 -5.61
C LEU A 34 -3.39 -7.66 -5.37
N GLY A 35 -2.59 -7.64 -4.31
CA GLY A 35 -1.73 -6.50 -4.00
C GLY A 35 -0.69 -6.22 -5.08
N PHE A 36 -0.01 -7.23 -5.60
CA PHE A 36 0.91 -7.04 -6.72
C PHE A 36 0.19 -6.51 -7.97
N TRP A 37 -0.98 -7.04 -8.29
CA TRP A 37 -1.81 -6.54 -9.38
C TRP A 37 -2.19 -5.07 -9.23
N LEU A 38 -2.57 -4.67 -8.01
CA LEU A 38 -2.90 -3.28 -7.72
C LEU A 38 -1.69 -2.35 -7.80
N ILE A 39 -0.52 -2.81 -7.38
CA ILE A 39 0.74 -2.06 -7.50
C ILE A 39 1.06 -1.81 -8.97
N ASP A 40 0.99 -2.84 -9.81
CA ASP A 40 1.27 -2.71 -11.25
C ASP A 40 0.26 -1.79 -11.94
N ALA A 41 -1.04 -1.98 -11.69
CA ALA A 41 -2.08 -1.14 -12.26
C ALA A 41 -1.96 0.34 -11.83
N LEU A 42 -1.58 0.58 -10.59
CA LEU A 42 -1.38 1.94 -10.08
C LEU A 42 -0.08 2.58 -10.60
N ARG A 43 0.94 1.78 -10.87
CA ARG A 43 2.20 2.28 -11.47
C ARG A 43 1.91 2.92 -12.82
N ASP A 44 1.14 2.25 -13.67
CA ASP A 44 0.78 2.76 -14.99
C ASP A 44 0.00 4.07 -14.90
N ILE A 45 -1.01 4.12 -14.03
CA ILE A 45 -1.81 5.34 -13.81
C ILE A 45 -0.96 6.50 -13.28
N VAL A 46 -0.07 6.23 -12.32
CA VAL A 46 0.79 7.27 -11.74
C VAL A 46 1.82 7.75 -12.73
N SER A 47 2.39 6.85 -13.56
CA SER A 47 3.35 7.24 -14.60
C SER A 47 2.69 8.10 -15.68
N GLU A 48 1.50 7.77 -16.15
CA GLU A 48 0.74 8.60 -17.09
C GLU A 48 0.43 10.00 -16.54
N GLN A 49 -0.01 10.07 -15.27
CA GLN A 49 -0.26 11.35 -14.62
C GLN A 49 1.00 12.18 -14.44
N HIS A 50 2.14 11.53 -14.17
CA HIS A 50 3.42 12.20 -14.05
C HIS A 50 3.86 12.79 -15.38
N VAL A 51 3.78 12.02 -16.47
CA VAL A 51 4.09 12.49 -17.83
C VAL A 51 3.23 13.70 -18.19
N ARG A 52 1.90 13.64 -18.01
CA ARG A 52 0.99 14.76 -18.27
C ARG A 52 1.36 16.01 -17.48
N ARG A 53 1.66 15.87 -16.17
CA ARG A 53 2.09 17.01 -15.33
C ARG A 53 3.41 17.62 -15.78
N MET A 54 4.34 16.79 -16.25
CA MET A 54 5.62 17.28 -16.78
C MET A 54 5.43 18.01 -18.10
N GLU A 55 4.57 17.51 -18.99
CA GLU A 55 4.19 18.20 -20.24
C GLU A 55 3.55 19.56 -19.97
N GLU A 56 2.56 19.62 -19.08
CA GLU A 56 1.92 20.90 -18.67
C GLU A 56 2.92 21.89 -18.06
N LYS A 57 3.86 21.40 -17.25
CA LYS A 57 4.93 22.25 -16.70
C LYS A 57 5.88 22.76 -17.78
N ARG A 58 6.25 21.92 -18.75
CA ARG A 58 7.09 22.32 -19.91
C ARG A 58 6.40 23.38 -20.74
N GLU A 59 5.13 23.24 -21.03
CA GLU A 59 4.35 24.25 -21.77
C GLU A 59 4.29 25.57 -21.02
N ARG A 60 4.02 25.56 -19.72
CA ARG A 60 4.03 26.78 -18.88
C ARG A 60 5.40 27.44 -18.78
N ARG A 61 6.50 26.66 -18.77
CA ARG A 61 7.87 27.21 -18.77
C ARG A 61 8.26 27.79 -20.11
N ARG A 62 7.88 27.16 -21.21
CA ARG A 62 8.08 27.74 -22.57
C ARG A 62 7.41 29.08 -22.73
N SER A 63 6.26 29.30 -22.11
CA SER A 63 5.58 30.61 -22.13
C SER A 63 6.23 31.66 -21.22
N LYS A 64 7.11 31.26 -20.28
CA LYS A 64 7.79 32.14 -19.32
C LYS A 64 9.29 32.40 -19.61
N GLY A 65 9.87 31.73 -20.62
CA GLY A 65 11.28 31.95 -21.03
C GLY A 65 12.33 31.47 -20.01
N ASP A 66 11.98 30.58 -19.08
CA ASP A 66 12.88 30.08 -18.03
C ASP A 66 13.50 28.75 -18.47
N THR A 67 14.81 28.77 -18.77
CA THR A 67 15.59 27.63 -19.27
C THR A 67 16.47 27.01 -18.16
N ASP A 68 15.93 26.78 -16.98
CA ASP A 68 16.68 26.03 -15.97
C ASP A 68 16.28 24.54 -16.03
N ASP A 69 17.12 23.79 -16.73
CA ASP A 69 17.01 22.35 -16.98
C ASP A 69 17.61 21.57 -15.80
N SER A 70 17.15 21.86 -14.59
CA SER A 70 17.48 20.99 -13.46
C SER A 70 16.60 19.75 -13.53
N ASP A 71 17.22 18.68 -13.99
CA ASP A 71 16.74 17.32 -13.98
C ASP A 71 16.19 16.92 -12.59
N LEU A 72 14.92 17.17 -12.35
CA LEU A 72 14.18 16.44 -11.35
C LEU A 72 13.56 15.22 -12.03
N SER A 73 14.39 14.22 -12.34
CA SER A 73 13.94 12.85 -12.46
C SER A 73 13.52 12.39 -11.05
N SER A 74 12.36 12.87 -10.60
CA SER A 74 11.72 12.29 -9.43
C SER A 74 11.35 10.87 -9.81
N SER A 75 12.20 9.92 -9.43
CA SER A 75 11.85 8.50 -9.46
C SER A 75 10.46 8.37 -8.86
N ILE A 76 9.53 7.80 -9.62
CA ILE A 76 8.19 7.52 -9.13
C ILE A 76 8.35 6.50 -8.02
N VAL A 77 8.46 6.99 -6.79
CA VAL A 77 8.58 6.13 -5.63
C VAL A 77 7.27 5.37 -5.50
N SER A 78 7.33 4.08 -5.79
CA SER A 78 6.20 3.19 -5.57
C SER A 78 5.97 3.07 -4.07
N LEU A 79 4.91 3.74 -3.58
CA LEU A 79 4.53 3.61 -2.18
C LEU A 79 4.18 2.16 -1.86
N PRO A 80 4.62 1.65 -0.69
CA PRO A 80 4.21 0.35 -0.20
C PRO A 80 2.69 0.22 -0.12
N PHE A 81 2.20 -1.00 -0.12
CA PHE A 81 0.77 -1.28 -0.09
C PHE A 81 0.40 -2.12 1.12
N VAL A 82 -0.66 -1.73 1.82
CA VAL A 82 -1.28 -2.52 2.89
C VAL A 82 -2.68 -2.90 2.44
N LEU A 83 -2.94 -4.20 2.37
CA LEU A 83 -4.26 -4.74 2.08
C LEU A 83 -4.81 -5.41 3.32
N ALA A 84 -6.11 -5.21 3.58
CA ALA A 84 -6.84 -5.89 4.64
C ALA A 84 -8.11 -6.50 4.06
N ALA A 85 -8.36 -7.78 4.28
CA ALA A 85 -9.56 -8.49 3.87
C ALA A 85 -10.31 -9.06 5.08
N LEU A 86 -11.61 -8.78 5.17
CA LEU A 86 -12.45 -9.21 6.29
C LEU A 86 -12.84 -10.68 6.14
N ASP A 87 -12.46 -11.49 7.12
CA ASP A 87 -13.08 -12.78 7.39
C ASP A 87 -14.28 -12.57 8.32
N ALA A 88 -15.46 -12.50 7.72
CA ALA A 88 -16.70 -12.29 8.47
C ALA A 88 -17.05 -13.46 9.41
N THR A 89 -16.55 -14.66 9.12
CA THR A 89 -16.82 -15.85 9.94
C THR A 89 -16.02 -15.85 11.25
N ARG A 90 -14.80 -15.31 11.21
CA ARG A 90 -13.88 -15.25 12.35
C ARG A 90 -13.81 -13.86 13.00
N ASP A 91 -14.48 -12.87 12.40
CA ASP A 91 -14.45 -11.45 12.81
C ASP A 91 -13.03 -10.87 12.92
N VAL A 92 -12.19 -11.22 11.94
CA VAL A 92 -10.80 -10.77 11.83
C VAL A 92 -10.52 -10.25 10.42
N PHE A 93 -9.53 -9.38 10.31
CA PHE A 93 -8.94 -9.00 9.03
C PHE A 93 -7.64 -9.74 8.80
N THR A 94 -7.49 -10.37 7.65
CA THR A 94 -6.17 -10.75 7.13
C THR A 94 -5.53 -9.51 6.55
N VAL A 95 -4.36 -9.13 7.04
CA VAL A 95 -3.61 -7.94 6.61
C VAL A 95 -2.30 -8.36 6.00
N VAL A 96 -1.98 -7.82 4.83
CA VAL A 96 -0.74 -8.07 4.09
C VAL A 96 -0.05 -6.75 3.77
N GLY A 97 1.24 -6.69 4.07
CA GLY A 97 2.11 -5.55 3.71
C GLY A 97 3.00 -5.91 2.52
N ILE A 98 2.88 -5.16 1.43
CA ILE A 98 3.61 -5.40 0.19
C ILE A 98 4.47 -4.18 -0.13
N VAL A 99 5.76 -4.41 -0.33
CA VAL A 99 6.67 -3.39 -0.86
C VAL A 99 6.57 -3.44 -2.36
N GLY A 100 6.44 -2.27 -3.01
CA GLY A 100 6.41 -2.19 -4.46
C GLY A 100 7.63 -2.86 -5.07
N ALA A 101 7.47 -3.47 -6.25
CA ALA A 101 8.59 -4.09 -6.94
C ALA A 101 9.69 -3.05 -7.15
N PRO A 102 10.94 -3.35 -6.78
CA PRO A 102 12.06 -2.48 -7.05
C PRO A 102 12.25 -2.33 -8.57
N ASP A 103 12.89 -1.26 -8.98
CA ASP A 103 13.42 -1.18 -10.33
C ASP A 103 14.39 -2.35 -10.56
N TYR A 104 14.52 -2.76 -11.82
CA TYR A 104 15.28 -3.96 -12.17
C TYR A 104 16.70 -3.90 -11.57
N GLY A 105 16.98 -4.79 -10.62
CA GLY A 105 18.27 -4.87 -9.92
C GLY A 105 18.28 -4.42 -8.46
N ASP A 106 17.23 -3.76 -7.97
CA ASP A 106 17.14 -3.37 -6.56
C ASP A 106 16.46 -4.44 -5.72
N VAL A 107 17.06 -4.75 -4.57
CA VAL A 107 16.47 -5.64 -3.57
C VAL A 107 15.87 -4.80 -2.45
N LEU A 108 14.57 -4.55 -2.51
CA LEU A 108 13.86 -3.89 -1.41
C LEU A 108 13.54 -4.89 -0.30
N LYS A 109 14.06 -4.60 0.88
CA LYS A 109 13.76 -5.38 2.07
C LYS A 109 12.35 -5.06 2.58
N ASN A 110 11.48 -6.08 2.67
CA ASN A 110 10.16 -5.90 3.27
C ASN A 110 10.31 -5.70 4.79
N ARG A 111 10.01 -4.49 5.26
CA ARG A 111 10.08 -4.13 6.69
C ARG A 111 8.73 -4.15 7.40
N PHE A 112 7.68 -4.58 6.72
CA PHE A 112 6.34 -4.59 7.32
C PHE A 112 6.25 -5.45 8.57
N GLY A 113 7.01 -6.53 8.66
CA GLY A 113 7.01 -7.37 9.86
C GLY A 113 7.33 -6.59 11.13
N LEU A 114 8.33 -5.73 11.10
CA LEU A 114 8.68 -4.86 12.24
C LEU A 114 7.65 -3.75 12.44
N ALA A 115 7.24 -3.08 11.34
CA ALA A 115 6.26 -2.01 11.41
C ALA A 115 4.92 -2.48 11.97
N PHE A 116 4.51 -3.69 11.64
CA PHE A 116 3.29 -4.30 12.15
C PHE A 116 3.36 -4.62 13.64
N GLN A 117 4.51 -5.13 14.12
CA GLN A 117 4.73 -5.38 15.54
C GLN A 117 4.69 -4.09 16.34
N ASP A 118 5.38 -3.05 15.88
CA ASP A 118 5.40 -1.74 16.52
C ASP A 118 3.99 -1.12 16.55
N ALA A 119 3.26 -1.17 15.42
CA ALA A 119 1.90 -0.66 15.34
C ALA A 119 0.94 -1.39 16.29
N ALA A 120 1.05 -2.70 16.41
CA ALA A 120 0.23 -3.46 17.34
C ALA A 120 0.55 -3.14 18.80
N GLN A 121 1.83 -2.96 19.12
CA GLN A 121 2.24 -2.57 20.48
C GLN A 121 1.69 -1.18 20.85
N ILE A 122 1.75 -0.23 19.93
CA ILE A 122 1.26 1.14 20.15
C ILE A 122 -0.25 1.18 20.27
N SER A 123 -0.97 0.50 19.37
CA SER A 123 -2.43 0.50 19.34
C SER A 123 -3.07 -0.43 20.39
N GLY A 124 -2.30 -1.36 20.96
CA GLY A 124 -2.83 -2.42 21.78
C GLY A 124 -3.69 -3.43 21.01
N ALA A 125 -3.59 -3.44 19.67
CA ALA A 125 -4.37 -4.30 18.80
C ALA A 125 -4.04 -5.78 19.02
N ARG A 126 -5.09 -6.60 19.11
CA ARG A 126 -4.94 -8.06 19.21
C ARG A 126 -4.68 -8.62 17.84
N MET A 127 -3.44 -9.03 17.62
CA MET A 127 -2.99 -9.58 16.35
C MET A 127 -2.44 -10.99 16.50
N ARG A 128 -2.46 -11.71 15.40
CA ARG A 128 -1.82 -13.01 15.24
C ARG A 128 -0.94 -12.96 14.00
N ASN A 129 0.37 -13.10 14.19
CA ASN A 129 1.31 -13.16 13.07
C ASN A 129 1.24 -14.51 12.37
N ASP A 130 1.42 -14.51 11.06
CA ASP A 130 1.75 -15.72 10.33
C ASP A 130 3.13 -16.22 10.79
N ARG A 131 3.30 -17.56 10.86
CA ARG A 131 4.56 -18.14 11.33
C ARG A 131 5.66 -18.16 10.28
N PHE A 132 5.26 -18.05 9.02
CA PHE A 132 6.17 -18.17 7.88
C PHE A 132 6.45 -16.80 7.24
N GLU A 133 5.48 -15.90 7.28
CA GLU A 133 5.59 -14.59 6.64
C GLU A 133 5.27 -13.44 7.60
N SER A 134 6.29 -12.70 7.99
CA SER A 134 6.17 -11.59 8.93
C SER A 134 5.37 -10.40 8.40
N SER A 135 5.20 -10.31 7.08
CA SER A 135 4.40 -9.29 6.40
C SER A 135 2.90 -9.62 6.33
N VAL A 136 2.51 -10.78 6.89
CA VAL A 136 1.13 -11.25 6.97
C VAL A 136 0.71 -11.39 8.42
N LEU A 137 -0.46 -10.84 8.75
CA LEU A 137 -1.02 -10.96 10.09
C LEU A 137 -2.56 -10.93 10.08
N GLU A 138 -3.14 -11.42 11.15
CA GLU A 138 -4.57 -11.32 11.44
C GLU A 138 -4.79 -10.29 12.54
N VAL A 139 -5.73 -9.35 12.34
CA VAL A 139 -6.12 -8.34 13.32
C VAL A 139 -7.62 -8.45 13.58
N ARG A 140 -8.06 -8.31 14.82
CA ARG A 140 -9.49 -8.26 15.12
C ARG A 140 -10.16 -7.08 14.42
N ARG A 141 -11.38 -7.28 13.99
CA ARG A 141 -12.15 -6.26 13.27
C ARG A 141 -12.25 -4.94 14.03
N SER A 142 -12.48 -5.00 15.35
CA SER A 142 -12.54 -3.82 16.22
C SER A 142 -11.23 -3.04 16.28
N ASP A 143 -10.10 -3.73 16.08
CA ASP A 143 -8.78 -3.19 16.35
C ASP A 143 -8.07 -2.72 15.06
N LEU A 144 -8.67 -2.96 13.88
CA LEU A 144 -8.05 -2.62 12.58
C LEU A 144 -7.76 -1.11 12.45
N MET A 145 -8.71 -0.25 12.76
CA MET A 145 -8.53 1.19 12.56
C MET A 145 -7.45 1.78 13.48
N PRO A 146 -7.47 1.52 14.81
CA PRO A 146 -6.36 1.91 15.69
C PRO A 146 -5.00 1.37 15.24
N PHE A 147 -4.97 0.13 14.74
CA PHE A 147 -3.75 -0.48 14.20
C PHE A 147 -3.22 0.28 12.96
N VAL A 148 -4.11 0.60 12.00
CA VAL A 148 -3.73 1.34 10.78
C VAL A 148 -3.25 2.75 11.11
N GLU A 149 -3.88 3.43 12.07
CA GLU A 149 -3.45 4.76 12.54
C GLU A 149 -2.05 4.69 13.17
N ALA A 150 -1.80 3.70 14.04
CA ALA A 150 -0.48 3.50 14.63
C ALA A 150 0.58 3.16 13.56
N LEU A 151 0.22 2.34 12.57
CA LEU A 151 1.10 2.01 11.45
C LEU A 151 1.45 3.25 10.63
N HIS A 152 0.47 4.13 10.37
CA HIS A 152 0.70 5.38 9.63
C HIS A 152 1.65 6.35 10.35
N LEU A 153 1.65 6.35 11.67
CA LEU A 153 2.54 7.19 12.46
C LEU A 153 4.00 6.70 12.47
N LYS A 154 4.22 5.41 12.20
CA LYS A 154 5.54 4.75 12.28
C LYS A 154 6.17 4.43 10.92
N ALA A 155 5.36 4.26 9.88
CA ALA A 155 5.81 4.03 8.52
C ALA A 155 6.07 5.37 7.82
#